data_55cacdd72d6785f35b0def33c4bfd85d
#
_entry.id   55cacdd72d6785f35b0def33c4bfd85d
#
_cell.length_a   1.000
_cell.length_b   1.000
_cell.length_c   1.000
_cell.angle_alpha   90.00
_cell.angle_beta   90.00
_cell.angle_gamma   90.00
#
_symmetry.space_group_name_H-M   'P 1'
#
loop_
_entity.id
_entity.type
_entity.pdbx_description
1 polymer ?
#
loop_
_entity_poly.entity_id
_entity_poly.type
_entity_poly.pdbx_seq_one_letter_code
_entity_poly.pdbx_strand_id
1 'polypeptide(L)'
;MNATENTAVQQTAACPEQEHMKKPTAKGTRKRWFRAVKGVMRCFIKESKFVYLGDKIETGAIILSNHEGTSAPLALELYSNLPIRFWGAHEMNSGLISTYKYLSGVFYHEKKHWNIWAARAFCLLAAPLSNMFYKGLNLISTFHDCRLRHTLKESIAALREGNNLVIYPEVSDKGYLKELEGFHQGFALLLNYCLRQGVDAPVYVAYYKKEEKTYVIDKPVYISELLSTNTSREELAEALCTRCNELGKMAV
;
A
#
# COMPACT_ATOMS: atom_id res chain seq x y z
N MET A 1 31.67 -52.56 4.13
CA MET A 1 30.27 -52.09 3.97
C MET A 1 30.16 -50.80 4.78
N ASN A 2 30.39 -49.67 4.15
CA ASN A 2 30.35 -48.38 4.79
C ASN A 2 29.24 -47.57 4.06
N ALA A 3 28.18 -47.31 4.81
CA ALA A 3 27.11 -46.39 4.38
C ALA A 3 27.57 -44.97 4.74
N THR A 4 27.76 -44.15 3.73
CA THR A 4 28.03 -42.70 3.85
C THR A 4 26.68 -41.97 3.85
N GLU A 5 26.28 -41.47 5.01
CA GLU A 5 25.17 -40.54 5.17
C GLU A 5 25.54 -39.19 4.55
N ASN A 6 24.83 -38.82 3.53
CA ASN A 6 24.87 -37.49 2.92
C ASN A 6 23.95 -36.55 3.71
N THR A 7 24.52 -35.82 4.65
CA THR A 7 23.82 -34.74 5.36
C THR A 7 23.87 -33.48 4.47
N ALA A 8 22.79 -33.22 3.74
CA ALA A 8 22.62 -31.96 3.02
C ALA A 8 22.42 -30.81 4.02
N VAL A 9 23.48 -30.06 4.24
CA VAL A 9 23.45 -28.80 4.99
C VAL A 9 22.67 -27.78 4.13
N GLN A 10 21.44 -27.48 4.54
CA GLN A 10 20.71 -26.32 4.03
C GLN A 10 21.46 -25.04 4.42
N GLN A 11 22.15 -24.44 3.46
CA GLN A 11 22.68 -23.08 3.58
C GLN A 11 21.50 -22.12 3.71
N THR A 12 21.23 -21.68 4.93
CA THR A 12 20.40 -20.50 5.18
C THR A 12 21.11 -19.30 4.58
N ALA A 13 20.61 -18.83 3.44
CA ALA A 13 21.06 -17.61 2.81
C ALA A 13 20.95 -16.45 3.83
N ALA A 14 22.06 -15.90 4.23
CA ALA A 14 22.12 -14.72 5.10
C ALA A 14 21.40 -13.56 4.43
N CYS A 15 20.46 -12.97 5.15
CA CYS A 15 19.74 -11.78 4.70
C CYS A 15 20.74 -10.64 4.53
N PRO A 16 20.80 -9.95 3.38
CA PRO A 16 21.74 -8.86 3.17
C PRO A 16 21.55 -7.74 4.20
N GLU A 17 22.65 -7.29 4.76
CA GLU A 17 22.75 -6.35 5.86
C GLU A 17 22.29 -4.94 5.46
N GLN A 18 21.67 -4.32 6.35
CA GLN A 18 21.06 -3.00 6.53
C GLN A 18 21.56 -1.87 5.62
N GLU A 19 20.79 -1.54 4.58
CA GLU A 19 20.78 -0.19 4.02
C GLU A 19 19.98 0.75 4.92
N HIS A 20 20.53 1.90 5.21
CA HIS A 20 20.05 2.95 6.11
C HIS A 20 18.53 3.09 6.24
N MET A 21 17.97 2.55 7.29
CA MET A 21 16.58 2.77 7.69
C MET A 21 16.40 4.23 8.14
N LYS A 22 15.72 5.04 7.32
CA LYS A 22 15.32 6.39 7.71
C LYS A 22 14.47 6.34 8.97
N LYS A 23 14.81 7.15 9.98
CA LYS A 23 14.00 7.32 11.18
C LYS A 23 12.57 7.71 10.79
N PRO A 24 11.53 7.11 11.41
CA PRO A 24 10.14 7.46 11.13
C PRO A 24 9.92 8.95 11.36
N THR A 25 9.25 9.59 10.43
CA THR A 25 8.90 11.01 10.55
C THR A 25 7.71 11.11 11.50
N ALA A 26 7.81 11.95 12.54
CA ALA A 26 6.76 12.15 13.52
C ALA A 26 5.39 12.38 12.88
N LYS A 27 4.38 11.81 13.51
CA LYS A 27 2.93 11.94 13.33
C LYS A 27 2.50 12.83 12.17
N GLY A 28 2.22 12.24 11.00
CA GLY A 28 1.46 12.83 9.90
C GLY A 28 1.98 14.13 9.25
N THR A 29 3.10 14.68 9.71
CA THR A 29 3.61 15.95 9.20
C THR A 29 4.38 15.78 7.90
N ARG A 30 3.71 16.02 6.80
CA ARG A 30 4.37 16.18 5.50
C ARG A 30 5.36 17.35 5.53
N LYS A 31 6.53 17.22 4.91
CA LYS A 31 7.51 18.29 4.77
C LYS A 31 6.89 19.53 4.13
N ARG A 32 7.36 20.73 4.48
CA ARG A 32 6.81 22.00 3.98
C ARG A 32 6.75 22.07 2.44
N TRP A 33 7.83 21.67 1.77
CA TRP A 33 7.88 21.64 0.31
C TRP A 33 6.83 20.71 -0.29
N PHE A 34 6.57 19.54 0.33
CA PHE A 34 5.58 18.60 -0.18
C PHE A 34 4.14 19.12 0.02
N ARG A 35 3.89 19.87 1.09
CA ARG A 35 2.61 20.57 1.26
C ARG A 35 2.38 21.61 0.16
N ALA A 36 3.42 22.33 -0.26
CA ALA A 36 3.32 23.23 -1.41
C ALA A 36 3.02 22.48 -2.72
N VAL A 37 3.70 21.35 -2.96
CA VAL A 37 3.41 20.47 -4.11
C VAL A 37 1.95 19.98 -4.09
N LYS A 38 1.44 19.54 -2.95
CA LYS A 38 0.01 19.19 -2.79
C LYS A 38 -0.91 20.36 -3.12
N GLY A 39 -0.58 21.57 -2.69
CA GLY A 39 -1.33 22.77 -3.00
C GLY A 39 -1.45 22.99 -4.51
N VAL A 40 -0.33 22.91 -5.21
CA VAL A 40 -0.32 23.03 -6.69
C VAL A 40 -1.13 21.89 -7.34
N MET A 41 -0.96 20.64 -6.88
CA MET A 41 -1.71 19.51 -7.45
C MET A 41 -3.22 19.64 -7.29
N ARG A 42 -3.69 20.21 -6.18
CA ARG A 42 -5.13 20.49 -5.95
C ARG A 42 -5.73 21.45 -6.95
N CYS A 43 -4.95 22.32 -7.59
CA CYS A 43 -5.43 23.19 -8.65
C CYS A 43 -5.77 22.43 -9.95
N PHE A 44 -5.13 21.26 -10.17
CA PHE A 44 -5.30 20.46 -11.39
C PHE A 44 -6.13 19.19 -11.19
N ILE A 45 -6.15 18.66 -9.97
CA ILE A 45 -6.85 17.43 -9.64
C ILE A 45 -8.14 17.80 -8.92
N LYS A 46 -9.27 17.42 -9.50
CA LYS A 46 -10.59 17.69 -8.90
C LYS A 46 -10.71 17.00 -7.54
N GLU A 47 -11.38 17.65 -6.62
CA GLU A 47 -11.67 17.16 -5.29
C GLU A 47 -12.42 15.83 -5.34
N SER A 48 -12.05 14.93 -4.42
CA SER A 48 -12.72 13.65 -4.23
C SER A 48 -13.61 13.70 -2.99
N LYS A 49 -14.79 13.10 -3.10
CA LYS A 49 -15.75 12.97 -2.00
C LYS A 49 -15.41 11.74 -1.15
N PHE A 50 -15.78 11.80 0.12
CA PHE A 50 -15.62 10.70 1.08
C PHE A 50 -16.95 10.40 1.73
N VAL A 51 -17.47 9.20 1.49
CA VAL A 51 -18.72 8.70 2.06
C VAL A 51 -18.37 7.63 3.08
N TYR A 52 -18.74 7.85 4.31
CA TYR A 52 -18.48 6.95 5.44
C TYR A 52 -19.78 6.21 5.77
N LEU A 53 -19.76 4.87 5.78
CA LEU A 53 -20.88 4.05 6.21
C LEU A 53 -21.01 3.92 7.73
N GLY A 54 -20.02 4.44 8.44
CA GLY A 54 -19.95 4.57 9.88
C GLY A 54 -19.33 5.90 10.26
N ASP A 55 -18.61 5.90 11.38
CA ASP A 55 -17.88 7.07 11.85
C ASP A 55 -16.65 7.36 10.98
N LYS A 56 -16.10 8.57 11.13
CA LYS A 56 -14.85 8.94 10.44
C LYS A 56 -13.69 8.04 10.88
N ILE A 57 -12.75 7.84 9.97
CA ILE A 57 -11.58 7.01 10.22
C ILE A 57 -10.81 7.49 11.45
N GLU A 58 -10.58 6.60 12.39
CA GLU A 58 -9.76 6.79 13.57
C GLU A 58 -8.27 6.94 13.21
N THR A 59 -7.48 7.48 14.11
CA THR A 59 -6.02 7.50 13.96
C THR A 59 -5.42 6.15 14.33
N GLY A 60 -4.37 5.73 13.62
CA GLY A 60 -3.74 4.43 13.85
C GLY A 60 -4.51 3.27 13.22
N ALA A 61 -5.31 3.53 12.20
CA ALA A 61 -6.10 2.55 11.46
C ALA A 61 -5.34 1.93 10.27
N ILE A 62 -5.84 0.81 9.80
CA ILE A 62 -5.43 0.18 8.53
C ILE A 62 -6.57 0.36 7.53
N ILE A 63 -6.25 0.86 6.34
CA ILE A 63 -7.21 1.06 5.25
C ILE A 63 -6.81 0.16 4.09
N LEU A 64 -7.69 -0.76 3.72
CA LEU A 64 -7.55 -1.64 2.57
C LEU A 64 -8.44 -1.13 1.45
N SER A 65 -7.88 -0.87 0.27
CA SER A 65 -8.64 -0.28 -0.84
C SER A 65 -8.19 -0.81 -2.19
N ASN A 66 -9.03 -0.63 -3.22
CA ASN A 66 -8.64 -0.78 -4.61
C ASN A 66 -7.67 0.33 -5.03
N HIS A 67 -6.77 0.03 -5.98
CA HIS A 67 -5.69 0.97 -6.36
C HIS A 67 -6.12 1.99 -7.42
N GLU A 68 -6.91 1.60 -8.41
CA GLU A 68 -7.32 2.44 -9.55
C GLU A 68 -6.17 3.27 -10.17
N GLY A 69 -5.02 2.65 -10.31
CA GLY A 69 -3.79 3.29 -10.78
C GLY A 69 -3.26 4.33 -9.81
N THR A 70 -3.15 5.58 -10.24
CA THR A 70 -2.69 6.68 -9.40
C THR A 70 -3.83 7.45 -8.73
N SER A 71 -5.07 7.20 -9.16
CA SER A 71 -6.22 8.04 -8.77
C SER A 71 -6.61 7.86 -7.30
N ALA A 72 -6.71 6.62 -6.83
CA ALA A 72 -7.08 6.33 -5.45
C ALA A 72 -6.03 6.84 -4.43
N PRO A 73 -4.71 6.55 -4.59
CA PRO A 73 -3.70 7.12 -3.69
C PRO A 73 -3.69 8.66 -3.67
N LEU A 74 -3.84 9.29 -4.84
CA LEU A 74 -3.86 10.76 -4.94
C LEU A 74 -5.08 11.36 -4.26
N ALA A 75 -6.25 10.75 -4.42
CA ALA A 75 -7.48 11.21 -3.77
C ALA A 75 -7.31 11.21 -2.23
N LEU A 76 -6.82 10.11 -1.64
CA LEU A 76 -6.53 10.04 -0.22
C LEU A 76 -5.47 11.05 0.22
N GLU A 77 -4.31 11.11 -0.46
CA GLU A 77 -3.24 12.02 -0.07
C GLU A 77 -3.64 13.48 -0.16
N LEU A 78 -4.39 13.87 -1.19
CA LEU A 78 -4.74 15.26 -1.39
C LEU A 78 -5.91 15.73 -0.50
N TYR A 79 -6.92 14.89 -0.29
CA TYR A 79 -8.21 15.36 0.21
C TYR A 79 -8.70 14.72 1.52
N SER A 80 -8.13 13.60 1.99
CA SER A 80 -8.63 12.95 3.21
C SER A 80 -8.32 13.72 4.51
N ASN A 81 -7.30 14.58 4.51
CA ASN A 81 -6.75 15.25 5.70
C ASN A 81 -6.30 14.29 6.84
N LEU A 82 -6.18 12.99 6.54
CA LEU A 82 -5.73 11.99 7.49
C LEU A 82 -4.19 11.94 7.57
N PRO A 83 -3.61 11.60 8.73
CA PRO A 83 -2.20 11.26 8.84
C PRO A 83 -1.98 9.88 8.25
N ILE A 84 -1.60 9.79 6.98
CA ILE A 84 -1.49 8.52 6.26
C ILE A 84 -0.07 8.18 5.86
N ARG A 85 0.23 6.89 5.82
CA ARG A 85 1.41 6.30 5.20
C ARG A 85 0.98 5.15 4.30
N PHE A 86 1.49 5.13 3.07
CA PHE A 86 1.15 4.09 2.10
C PHE A 86 2.19 2.98 2.11
N TRP A 87 1.75 1.75 1.95
CA TRP A 87 2.62 0.70 1.46
C TRP A 87 2.91 0.94 -0.02
N GLY A 88 4.17 0.82 -0.41
CA GLY A 88 4.59 1.00 -1.79
C GLY A 88 5.76 0.09 -2.13
N ALA A 89 5.90 -0.25 -3.39
CA ALA A 89 7.01 -1.04 -3.88
C ALA A 89 8.35 -0.39 -3.49
N HIS A 90 9.30 -1.18 -3.03
CA HIS A 90 10.57 -0.66 -2.50
C HIS A 90 11.36 0.12 -3.55
N GLU A 91 11.17 -0.17 -4.83
CA GLU A 91 11.77 0.54 -5.95
C GLU A 91 11.39 2.03 -5.97
N MET A 92 10.19 2.38 -5.50
CA MET A 92 9.73 3.77 -5.40
C MET A 92 10.54 4.58 -4.38
N ASN A 93 11.11 3.91 -3.36
CA ASN A 93 11.95 4.53 -2.33
C ASN A 93 13.45 4.39 -2.58
N SER A 94 13.88 3.55 -3.52
CA SER A 94 15.27 3.18 -3.77
C SER A 94 16.02 4.16 -4.68
N GLY A 95 15.46 5.34 -4.94
CA GLY A 95 16.08 6.41 -5.70
C GLY A 95 15.66 6.49 -7.16
N LEU A 96 16.22 7.50 -7.88
CA LEU A 96 15.76 7.87 -9.21
C LEU A 96 15.88 6.74 -10.25
N ILE A 97 17.02 6.04 -10.27
CA ILE A 97 17.27 4.98 -11.25
C ILE A 97 16.31 3.81 -11.05
N SER A 98 16.07 3.43 -9.80
CA SER A 98 15.12 2.37 -9.44
C SER A 98 13.69 2.78 -9.80
N THR A 99 13.29 3.99 -9.46
CA THR A 99 12.00 4.57 -9.86
C THR A 99 11.83 4.56 -11.38
N TYR A 100 12.84 4.97 -12.14
CA TYR A 100 12.80 4.95 -13.60
C TYR A 100 12.60 3.56 -14.16
N LYS A 101 13.36 2.57 -13.68
CA LYS A 101 13.24 1.17 -14.12
C LYS A 101 11.86 0.61 -13.79
N TYR A 102 11.37 0.86 -12.58
CA TYR A 102 10.03 0.42 -12.15
C TYR A 102 8.93 1.04 -13.00
N LEU A 103 8.96 2.36 -13.18
CA LEU A 103 7.92 3.05 -13.96
C LEU A 103 7.94 2.62 -15.42
N SER A 104 9.10 2.59 -16.08
CA SER A 104 9.18 2.27 -17.50
C SER A 104 8.92 0.80 -17.80
N GLY A 105 9.43 -0.12 -16.96
CA GLY A 105 9.27 -1.57 -17.15
C GLY A 105 7.93 -2.07 -16.62
N VAL A 106 7.70 -1.94 -15.31
CA VAL A 106 6.55 -2.57 -14.67
C VAL A 106 5.27 -1.74 -14.87
N PHE A 107 5.28 -0.45 -14.51
CA PHE A 107 4.05 0.32 -14.49
C PHE A 107 3.52 0.65 -15.88
N TYR A 108 4.35 1.27 -16.74
CA TYR A 108 3.87 1.67 -18.08
C TYR A 108 3.90 0.53 -19.09
N HIS A 109 4.93 -0.32 -19.09
CA HIS A 109 5.04 -1.40 -20.07
C HIS A 109 4.14 -2.58 -19.70
N GLU A 110 4.32 -3.21 -18.52
CA GLU A 110 3.57 -4.43 -18.16
C GLU A 110 2.11 -4.11 -17.77
N LYS A 111 1.86 -3.16 -16.85
CA LYS A 111 0.51 -2.89 -16.34
C LYS A 111 -0.34 -1.97 -17.23
N LYS A 112 0.28 -1.06 -17.98
CA LYS A 112 -0.42 -0.14 -18.89
C LYS A 112 -0.30 -0.52 -20.36
N HIS A 113 0.43 -1.58 -20.68
CA HIS A 113 0.64 -2.13 -22.01
C HIS A 113 1.20 -1.12 -23.04
N TRP A 114 2.02 -0.18 -22.57
CA TRP A 114 2.69 0.76 -23.46
C TRP A 114 3.86 0.10 -24.18
N ASN A 115 4.17 0.59 -25.38
CA ASN A 115 5.43 0.23 -26.04
C ASN A 115 6.61 0.59 -25.12
N ILE A 116 7.58 -0.33 -24.97
CA ILE A 116 8.70 -0.14 -24.02
C ILE A 116 9.54 1.11 -24.30
N TRP A 117 9.75 1.45 -25.59
CA TRP A 117 10.51 2.63 -25.97
C TRP A 117 9.76 3.93 -25.65
N ALA A 118 8.46 3.97 -25.92
CA ALA A 118 7.59 5.08 -25.52
C ALA A 118 7.57 5.25 -24.00
N ALA A 119 7.45 4.15 -23.24
CA ALA A 119 7.50 4.17 -21.78
C ALA A 119 8.84 4.70 -21.28
N ARG A 120 9.97 4.25 -21.85
CA ARG A 120 11.31 4.73 -21.48
C ARG A 120 11.50 6.22 -21.77
N ALA A 121 11.11 6.69 -22.95
CA ALA A 121 11.20 8.10 -23.32
C ALA A 121 10.36 8.98 -22.38
N PHE A 122 9.12 8.60 -22.12
CA PHE A 122 8.24 9.31 -21.19
C PHE A 122 8.82 9.35 -19.77
N CYS A 123 9.38 8.23 -19.28
CA CYS A 123 9.92 8.13 -17.94
C CYS A 123 11.19 8.95 -17.71
N LEU A 124 11.87 9.46 -18.75
CA LEU A 124 12.98 10.42 -18.57
C LEU A 124 12.51 11.67 -17.81
N LEU A 125 11.29 12.14 -18.07
CA LEU A 125 10.68 13.28 -17.40
C LEU A 125 9.81 12.86 -16.21
N ALA A 126 9.05 11.78 -16.34
CA ALA A 126 8.11 11.33 -15.32
C ALA A 126 8.81 10.76 -14.07
N ALA A 127 9.92 10.05 -14.22
CA ALA A 127 10.60 9.41 -13.10
C ALA A 127 11.21 10.41 -12.08
N PRO A 128 11.86 11.51 -12.47
CA PRO A 128 12.31 12.54 -11.52
C PRO A 128 11.15 13.14 -10.70
N LEU A 129 10.05 13.49 -11.37
CA LEU A 129 8.86 14.04 -10.70
C LEU A 129 8.23 13.01 -9.75
N SER A 130 8.08 11.77 -10.20
CA SER A 130 7.53 10.69 -9.38
C SER A 130 8.45 10.39 -8.18
N ASN A 131 9.76 10.33 -8.37
CA ASN A 131 10.71 10.11 -7.28
C ASN A 131 10.66 11.22 -6.23
N MET A 132 10.54 12.47 -6.67
CA MET A 132 10.32 13.60 -5.76
C MET A 132 9.01 13.44 -4.99
N PHE A 133 7.93 13.07 -5.66
CA PHE A 133 6.62 12.87 -5.05
C PHE A 133 6.65 11.72 -4.03
N TYR A 134 7.22 10.56 -4.38
CA TYR A 134 7.36 9.41 -3.48
C TYR A 134 8.19 9.73 -2.24
N LYS A 135 9.26 10.51 -2.37
CA LYS A 135 10.01 11.03 -1.21
C LYS A 135 9.16 11.91 -0.29
N GLY A 136 8.20 12.62 -0.85
CA GLY A 136 7.24 13.43 -0.10
C GLY A 136 6.20 12.59 0.64
N LEU A 137 5.74 11.49 0.03
CA LEU A 137 4.78 10.56 0.61
C LEU A 137 5.32 9.77 1.81
N ASN A 138 6.64 9.65 1.96
CA ASN A 138 7.26 8.85 3.03
C ASN A 138 6.67 7.43 3.08
N LEU A 139 6.71 6.74 1.93
CA LEU A 139 6.16 5.39 1.77
C LEU A 139 6.83 4.40 2.72
N ILE A 140 6.06 3.40 3.17
CA ILE A 140 6.59 2.19 3.79
C ILE A 140 6.93 1.21 2.66
N SER A 141 8.20 0.89 2.52
CA SER A 141 8.66 -0.02 1.46
C SER A 141 8.19 -1.45 1.70
N THR A 142 7.56 -2.05 0.69
CA THR A 142 7.16 -3.46 0.72
C THR A 142 8.17 -4.32 -0.01
N PHE A 143 8.46 -5.48 0.55
CA PHE A 143 9.41 -6.46 0.02
C PHE A 143 8.73 -7.83 -0.07
N HIS A 144 9.11 -8.62 -1.07
CA HIS A 144 8.61 -9.99 -1.27
C HIS A 144 9.55 -11.07 -0.72
N ASP A 145 10.57 -10.66 0.05
CA ASP A 145 11.60 -11.52 0.62
C ASP A 145 11.70 -11.35 2.15
N CYS A 146 12.77 -11.83 2.75
CA CYS A 146 13.02 -11.73 4.20
C CYS A 146 12.96 -10.30 4.74
N ARG A 147 13.12 -9.28 3.90
CA ARG A 147 13.01 -7.85 4.25
C ARG A 147 11.58 -7.42 4.55
N LEU A 148 10.56 -8.24 4.25
CA LEU A 148 9.17 -7.99 4.68
C LEU A 148 9.07 -7.71 6.17
N ARG A 149 9.96 -8.30 6.98
CA ARG A 149 10.06 -8.01 8.42
C ARG A 149 10.28 -6.51 8.72
N HIS A 150 11.00 -5.77 7.86
CA HIS A 150 11.18 -4.33 8.02
C HIS A 150 9.88 -3.58 7.73
N THR A 151 9.16 -3.98 6.67
CA THR A 151 7.82 -3.44 6.36
C THR A 151 6.89 -3.58 7.56
N LEU A 152 6.82 -4.77 8.17
CA LEU A 152 5.96 -5.04 9.31
C LEU A 152 6.33 -4.19 10.54
N LYS A 153 7.63 -4.08 10.86
CA LYS A 153 8.11 -3.26 11.98
C LYS A 153 7.83 -1.78 11.77
N GLU A 154 8.07 -1.26 10.56
CA GLU A 154 7.82 0.14 10.22
C GLU A 154 6.32 0.45 10.25
N SER A 155 5.49 -0.49 9.82
CA SER A 155 4.03 -0.39 9.86
C SER A 155 3.52 -0.25 11.30
N ILE A 156 3.99 -1.09 12.22
CA ILE A 156 3.61 -0.99 13.63
C ILE A 156 4.07 0.33 14.25
N ALA A 157 5.29 0.77 13.96
CA ALA A 157 5.77 2.05 14.44
C ALA A 157 4.87 3.20 13.96
N ALA A 158 4.46 3.17 12.68
CA ALA A 158 3.56 4.16 12.12
C ALA A 158 2.17 4.15 12.78
N LEU A 159 1.59 2.96 13.03
CA LEU A 159 0.31 2.84 13.74
C LEU A 159 0.39 3.39 15.16
N ARG A 160 1.45 3.05 15.91
CA ARG A 160 1.67 3.56 17.28
C ARG A 160 1.89 5.07 17.33
N GLU A 161 2.40 5.67 16.27
CA GLU A 161 2.51 7.12 16.11
C GLU A 161 1.16 7.77 15.72
N GLY A 162 0.11 6.98 15.53
CA GLY A 162 -1.23 7.43 15.11
C GLY A 162 -1.33 7.73 13.61
N ASN A 163 -0.40 7.24 12.78
CA ASN A 163 -0.58 7.28 11.33
C ASN A 163 -1.49 6.15 10.89
N ASN A 164 -2.33 6.42 9.89
CA ASN A 164 -3.13 5.42 9.23
C ASN A 164 -2.32 4.75 8.11
N LEU A 165 -2.36 3.43 8.05
CA LEU A 165 -1.71 2.68 6.97
C LEU A 165 -2.71 2.50 5.83
N VAL A 166 -2.30 2.86 4.62
CA VAL A 166 -3.07 2.58 3.41
C VAL A 166 -2.37 1.48 2.62
N ILE A 167 -3.09 0.40 2.38
CA ILE A 167 -2.61 -0.76 1.66
C ILE A 167 -3.56 -1.01 0.48
N TYR A 168 -2.98 -1.22 -0.69
CA TYR A 168 -3.68 -1.61 -1.89
C TYR A 168 -3.34 -3.06 -2.21
N PRO A 169 -4.08 -4.03 -1.63
CA PRO A 169 -3.74 -5.44 -1.74
C PRO A 169 -4.21 -6.07 -3.04
N GLU A 170 -4.76 -5.31 -3.97
CA GLU A 170 -5.34 -5.74 -5.23
C GLU A 170 -4.39 -6.57 -6.07
N VAL A 171 -4.84 -7.75 -6.51
CA VAL A 171 -4.18 -8.54 -7.56
C VAL A 171 -4.44 -7.84 -8.90
N SER A 172 -3.39 -7.31 -9.51
CA SER A 172 -3.49 -6.44 -10.70
C SER A 172 -2.70 -6.94 -11.90
N ASP A 173 -2.58 -8.25 -12.06
CA ASP A 173 -1.83 -8.87 -13.16
C ASP A 173 -2.45 -8.56 -14.53
N LYS A 174 -3.78 -8.42 -14.57
CA LYS A 174 -4.55 -8.01 -15.76
C LYS A 174 -4.80 -6.49 -15.82
N GLY A 175 -4.11 -5.71 -15.01
CA GLY A 175 -4.35 -4.28 -14.85
C GLY A 175 -5.35 -3.97 -13.74
N TYR A 176 -5.82 -2.73 -13.69
CA TYR A 176 -6.78 -2.28 -12.66
C TYR A 176 -8.21 -2.49 -13.14
N LEU A 177 -8.92 -3.40 -12.48
CA LEU A 177 -10.30 -3.78 -12.81
C LEU A 177 -11.31 -3.10 -11.89
N LYS A 178 -12.51 -2.81 -12.40
CA LYS A 178 -13.62 -2.29 -11.57
C LYS A 178 -14.09 -3.33 -10.54
N GLU A 179 -14.13 -4.60 -10.93
CA GLU A 179 -14.39 -5.70 -10.02
C GLU A 179 -13.08 -6.43 -9.76
N LEU A 180 -12.64 -6.40 -8.52
CA LEU A 180 -11.35 -6.95 -8.10
C LEU A 180 -11.39 -8.48 -8.16
N GLU A 181 -10.36 -9.10 -8.73
CA GLU A 181 -10.22 -10.55 -8.80
C GLU A 181 -9.77 -11.17 -7.47
N GLY A 182 -9.07 -10.40 -6.62
CA GLY A 182 -8.58 -10.87 -5.33
C GLY A 182 -7.68 -9.87 -4.62
N PHE A 183 -7.35 -10.19 -3.38
CA PHE A 183 -6.38 -9.49 -2.56
C PHE A 183 -5.15 -10.36 -2.29
N HIS A 184 -3.95 -9.78 -2.45
CA HIS A 184 -2.72 -10.40 -1.97
C HIS A 184 -2.72 -10.53 -0.44
N GLN A 185 -2.31 -11.70 0.07
CA GLN A 185 -2.38 -12.05 1.49
C GLN A 185 -1.35 -11.32 2.38
N GLY A 186 -0.48 -10.49 1.81
CA GLY A 186 0.59 -9.81 2.56
C GLY A 186 0.10 -8.97 3.74
N PHE A 187 -1.08 -8.34 3.62
CA PHE A 187 -1.67 -7.58 4.72
C PHE A 187 -2.09 -8.47 5.90
N ALA A 188 -2.54 -9.72 5.67
CA ALA A 188 -2.92 -10.62 6.74
C ALA A 188 -1.72 -10.99 7.64
N LEU A 189 -0.50 -11.01 7.09
CA LEU A 189 0.72 -11.15 7.91
C LEU A 189 0.91 -9.94 8.82
N LEU A 190 0.60 -8.73 8.34
CA LEU A 190 0.65 -7.52 9.15
C LEU A 190 -0.37 -7.59 10.29
N LEU A 191 -1.63 -7.98 10.01
CA LEU A 191 -2.66 -8.08 11.05
C LEU A 191 -2.22 -9.04 12.18
N ASN A 192 -1.77 -10.25 11.82
CA ASN A 192 -1.24 -11.20 12.79
C ASN A 192 -0.04 -10.65 13.57
N TYR A 193 0.87 -9.91 12.90
CA TYR A 193 2.02 -9.32 13.55
C TYR A 193 1.61 -8.19 14.49
N CYS A 194 0.60 -7.38 14.14
CA CYS A 194 0.04 -6.34 15.00
C CYS A 194 -0.46 -6.91 16.33
N LEU A 195 -1.31 -7.96 16.31
CA LEU A 195 -1.81 -8.57 17.54
C LEU A 195 -0.68 -9.15 18.41
N ARG A 196 0.30 -9.82 17.79
CA ARG A 196 1.48 -10.32 18.54
C ARG A 196 2.30 -9.22 19.19
N GLN A 197 2.20 -7.99 18.71
CA GLN A 197 2.87 -6.81 19.25
C GLN A 197 1.95 -5.96 20.13
N GLY A 198 0.75 -6.44 20.47
CA GLY A 198 -0.22 -5.73 21.30
C GLY A 198 -0.84 -4.51 20.62
N VAL A 199 -0.94 -4.54 19.29
CA VAL A 199 -1.60 -3.48 18.50
C VAL A 199 -2.88 -4.06 17.91
N ASP A 200 -4.02 -3.66 18.45
CA ASP A 200 -5.34 -3.99 17.92
C ASP A 200 -5.91 -2.74 17.22
N ALA A 201 -5.60 -2.61 15.94
CA ALA A 201 -5.99 -1.45 15.14
C ALA A 201 -7.33 -1.69 14.43
N PRO A 202 -8.16 -0.64 14.24
CA PRO A 202 -9.33 -0.73 13.38
C PRO A 202 -8.91 -0.86 11.90
N VAL A 203 -9.55 -1.79 11.21
CA VAL A 203 -9.35 -2.06 9.78
C VAL A 203 -10.59 -1.57 9.03
N TYR A 204 -10.37 -0.69 8.06
CA TYR A 204 -11.41 -0.17 7.18
C TYR A 204 -11.22 -0.77 5.78
N VAL A 205 -12.30 -1.29 5.19
CA VAL A 205 -12.35 -1.56 3.76
C VAL A 205 -12.89 -0.32 3.05
N ALA A 206 -12.26 0.06 1.97
CA ALA A 206 -12.66 1.23 1.20
C ALA A 206 -12.62 0.92 -0.30
N TYR A 207 -13.48 1.58 -1.06
CA TYR A 207 -13.48 1.50 -2.51
C TYR A 207 -13.49 2.89 -3.13
N TYR A 208 -12.53 3.15 -4.03
CA TYR A 208 -12.48 4.38 -4.79
C TYR A 208 -13.17 4.23 -6.14
N LYS A 209 -14.27 4.95 -6.32
CA LYS A 209 -15.01 5.08 -7.58
C LYS A 209 -14.44 6.19 -8.41
N LYS A 210 -13.63 5.85 -9.40
CA LYS A 210 -12.86 6.81 -10.20
C LYS A 210 -13.75 7.76 -11.00
N GLU A 211 -14.82 7.27 -11.58
CA GLU A 211 -15.72 8.06 -12.42
C GLU A 211 -16.47 9.10 -11.58
N GLU A 212 -16.90 8.71 -10.39
CA GLU A 212 -17.62 9.55 -9.43
C GLU A 212 -16.66 10.38 -8.56
N LYS A 213 -15.36 10.07 -8.58
CA LYS A 213 -14.33 10.61 -7.69
C LYS A 213 -14.70 10.50 -6.22
N THR A 214 -15.25 9.37 -5.84
CA THR A 214 -15.81 9.16 -4.51
C THR A 214 -15.15 7.94 -3.85
N TYR A 215 -14.64 8.13 -2.65
CA TYR A 215 -14.32 7.04 -1.75
C TYR A 215 -15.54 6.63 -0.95
N VAL A 216 -15.88 5.34 -0.99
CA VAL A 216 -16.84 4.73 -0.09
C VAL A 216 -16.05 3.96 0.96
N ILE A 217 -16.26 4.24 2.24
CA ILE A 217 -15.47 3.72 3.36
C ILE A 217 -16.41 3.00 4.30
N ASP A 218 -16.12 1.74 4.54
CA ASP A 218 -16.92 0.89 5.42
C ASP A 218 -16.75 1.23 6.90
N LYS A 219 -17.56 0.58 7.74
CA LYS A 219 -17.37 0.58 9.20
C LYS A 219 -16.07 -0.14 9.55
N PRO A 220 -15.39 0.25 10.64
CA PRO A 220 -14.21 -0.45 11.09
C PRO A 220 -14.54 -1.82 11.66
N VAL A 221 -13.61 -2.77 11.47
CA VAL A 221 -13.58 -4.04 12.18
C VAL A 221 -12.21 -4.15 12.83
N TYR A 222 -12.12 -4.44 14.13
CA TYR A 222 -10.83 -4.55 14.81
C TYR A 222 -10.07 -5.82 14.40
N ILE A 223 -8.74 -5.77 14.43
CA ILE A 223 -7.91 -6.90 14.03
C ILE A 223 -8.24 -8.15 14.86
N SER A 224 -8.46 -7.99 16.17
CA SER A 224 -8.83 -9.08 17.08
C SER A 224 -10.13 -9.77 16.64
N GLU A 225 -11.11 -9.02 16.17
CA GLU A 225 -12.37 -9.54 15.65
C GLU A 225 -12.17 -10.27 14.32
N LEU A 226 -11.42 -9.68 13.37
CA LEU A 226 -11.11 -10.29 12.07
C LEU A 226 -10.35 -11.63 12.20
N LEU A 227 -9.51 -11.77 13.22
CA LEU A 227 -8.69 -12.95 13.47
C LEU A 227 -9.29 -13.88 14.55
N SER A 228 -10.44 -13.55 15.13
CA SER A 228 -11.13 -14.40 16.13
C SER A 228 -11.71 -15.67 15.52
N THR A 229 -12.14 -15.61 14.27
CA THR A 229 -12.52 -16.76 13.46
C THR A 229 -11.25 -17.48 13.01
N ASN A 230 -11.22 -18.81 13.12
CA ASN A 230 -10.08 -19.64 12.71
C ASN A 230 -9.91 -19.65 11.17
N THR A 231 -10.06 -18.48 10.55
CA THR A 231 -10.09 -18.23 9.11
C THR A 231 -8.67 -18.23 8.56
N SER A 232 -8.46 -18.92 7.47
CA SER A 232 -7.16 -18.87 6.75
C SER A 232 -6.88 -17.47 6.20
N ARG A 233 -5.62 -17.20 5.83
CA ARG A 233 -5.26 -15.91 5.23
C ARG A 233 -5.93 -15.70 3.88
N GLU A 234 -6.14 -16.80 3.16
CA GLU A 234 -6.83 -16.85 1.88
C GLU A 234 -8.28 -16.43 2.04
N GLU A 235 -9.00 -17.08 2.93
CA GLU A 235 -10.42 -16.80 3.21
C GLU A 235 -10.62 -15.37 3.72
N LEU A 236 -9.71 -14.87 4.57
CA LEU A 236 -9.73 -13.48 5.03
C LEU A 236 -9.53 -12.50 3.86
N ALA A 237 -8.58 -12.79 2.97
CA ALA A 237 -8.30 -11.94 1.82
C ALA A 237 -9.50 -11.95 0.83
N GLU A 238 -10.12 -13.10 0.61
CA GLU A 238 -11.31 -13.25 -0.23
C GLU A 238 -12.51 -12.49 0.36
N ALA A 239 -12.78 -12.65 1.65
CA ALA A 239 -13.88 -11.97 2.33
C ALA A 239 -13.73 -10.43 2.25
N LEU A 240 -12.53 -9.89 2.52
CA LEU A 240 -12.30 -8.45 2.46
C LEU A 240 -12.28 -7.91 1.01
N CYS A 241 -11.85 -8.71 0.03
CA CYS A 241 -11.94 -8.38 -1.40
C CYS A 241 -13.41 -8.33 -1.85
N THR A 242 -14.21 -9.32 -1.47
CA THR A 242 -15.66 -9.35 -1.73
C THR A 242 -16.34 -8.12 -1.15
N ARG A 243 -16.02 -7.78 0.10
CA ARG A 243 -16.55 -6.57 0.74
C ARG A 243 -16.14 -5.30 0.01
N CYS A 244 -14.91 -5.22 -0.46
CA CYS A 244 -14.43 -4.10 -1.27
C CYS A 244 -15.24 -3.96 -2.57
N ASN A 245 -15.51 -5.06 -3.26
CA ASN A 245 -16.33 -5.09 -4.47
C ASN A 245 -17.79 -4.66 -4.21
N GLU A 246 -18.37 -5.07 -3.07
CA GLU A 246 -19.70 -4.61 -2.66
C GLU A 246 -19.76 -3.09 -2.52
N LEU A 247 -18.76 -2.47 -1.85
CA LEU A 247 -18.67 -1.01 -1.74
C LEU A 247 -18.60 -0.34 -3.13
N GLY A 248 -17.90 -0.99 -4.08
CA GLY A 248 -17.84 -0.53 -5.47
C GLY A 248 -19.21 -0.51 -6.17
N LYS A 249 -20.10 -1.43 -5.83
CA LYS A 249 -21.44 -1.57 -6.42
C LYS A 249 -22.52 -0.67 -5.76
N MET A 250 -22.23 -0.10 -4.58
CA MET A 250 -23.18 0.77 -3.86
C MET A 250 -23.46 2.05 -4.66
N ALA A 251 -24.72 2.45 -4.75
CA ALA A 251 -25.09 3.78 -5.24
C ALA A 251 -24.75 4.83 -4.15
N VAL A 252 -24.06 5.91 -4.51
CA VAL A 252 -23.62 6.95 -3.53
C VAL A 252 -23.84 8.34 -4.13
#